data_032c228efec5da208ee4df05ba2c1a29
#
_entry.id   032c228efec5da208ee4df05ba2c1a29
#
_cell.length_a   1.000
_cell.length_b   1.000
_cell.length_c   1.000
_cell.angle_alpha   90.00
_cell.angle_beta   90.00
_cell.angle_gamma   90.00
#
_symmetry.space_group_name_H-M   'P 1'
#
loop_
_entity.id
_entity.type
_entity.pdbx_description
1 polymer ?
#
loop_
_entity_poly.entity_id
_entity_poly.type
_entity_poly.pdbx_seq_one_letter_code
_entity_poly.pdbx_strand_id
1 'polypeptide(L)'
;EMCIRDRKITISLSIAVMLLFLIFSDFIANHIFMESRCEGIIRITAISLPFMCIHNCLSNYYYSQKESFLPASSQLVEQLVRIGTIILYVRIKNVSTISIADAVTGNIFGEFAAATYCAIPLFFRSIHNKSMTQKLSCSLREYRYIVKYAFPINANQTVLHLLEGAEAILIPAILCMHGLSKDDAISQFGILTGMALPLVLFPCTAANSF
;
A
#
# COMPACT_ATOMS: atom_id res chain seq x y z
N GLU A 1 -14.29 18.15 3.47
CA GLU A 1 -15.36 17.39 2.80
C GLU A 1 -14.80 16.83 1.51
N MET A 2 -14.66 15.50 1.49
CA MET A 2 -14.12 14.78 0.34
C MET A 2 -15.14 14.89 -0.81
N CYS A 3 -14.77 15.58 -1.87
CA CYS A 3 -15.65 15.76 -3.02
C CYS A 3 -15.90 14.36 -3.65
N ILE A 4 -17.16 13.99 -3.88
CA ILE A 4 -17.53 12.70 -4.52
C ILE A 4 -16.80 12.51 -5.85
N ARG A 5 -16.48 13.62 -6.50
CA ARG A 5 -15.72 13.68 -7.75
C ARG A 5 -14.25 13.28 -7.57
N ASP A 6 -13.59 13.73 -6.49
CA ASP A 6 -12.20 13.37 -6.19
C ASP A 6 -12.09 11.87 -5.91
N ARG A 7 -13.04 11.29 -5.19
CA ARG A 7 -13.09 9.85 -4.94
C ARG A 7 -13.24 9.04 -6.24
N LYS A 8 -14.08 9.49 -7.18
CA LYS A 8 -14.22 8.82 -8.48
C LYS A 8 -12.95 8.91 -9.31
N ILE A 9 -12.28 10.07 -9.33
CA ILE A 9 -11.00 10.27 -10.04
C ILE A 9 -9.92 9.36 -9.45
N THR A 10 -9.80 9.33 -8.13
CA THR A 10 -8.78 8.52 -7.43
C THR A 10 -9.00 7.02 -7.67
N ILE A 11 -10.25 6.54 -7.61
CA ILE A 11 -10.57 5.14 -7.91
C ILE A 11 -10.32 4.82 -9.39
N SER A 12 -10.72 5.70 -10.31
CA SER A 12 -10.47 5.50 -11.73
C SER A 12 -8.97 5.46 -12.06
N LEU A 13 -8.18 6.33 -11.43
CA LEU A 13 -6.74 6.35 -11.57
C LEU A 13 -6.10 5.08 -10.99
N SER A 14 -6.53 4.61 -9.83
CA SER A 14 -6.00 3.37 -9.23
C SER A 14 -6.31 2.14 -10.08
N ILE A 15 -7.49 2.07 -10.70
CA ILE A 15 -7.83 1.01 -11.64
C ILE A 15 -6.96 1.09 -12.90
N ALA A 16 -6.73 2.29 -13.44
CA ALA A 16 -5.86 2.48 -14.61
C ALA A 16 -4.42 2.02 -14.29
N VAL A 17 -3.88 2.38 -13.13
CA VAL A 17 -2.55 1.95 -12.67
C VAL A 17 -2.52 0.43 -12.45
N MET A 18 -3.55 -0.16 -11.85
CA MET A 18 -3.67 -1.62 -11.72
C MET A 18 -3.59 -2.31 -13.09
N LEU A 19 -4.37 -1.85 -14.07
CA LEU A 19 -4.36 -2.41 -15.42
C LEU A 19 -2.99 -2.26 -16.09
N LEU A 20 -2.34 -1.11 -15.90
CA LEU A 20 -0.99 -0.89 -16.40
C LEU A 20 0.00 -1.90 -15.80
N PHE A 21 -0.01 -2.10 -14.48
CA PHE A 21 0.86 -3.10 -13.84
C PHE A 21 0.54 -4.53 -14.28
N LEU A 22 -0.74 -4.86 -14.52
CA LEU A 22 -1.12 -6.19 -15.03
C LEU A 22 -0.60 -6.43 -16.45
N ILE A 23 -0.68 -5.43 -17.32
CA ILE A 23 -0.22 -5.52 -18.71
C ILE A 23 1.32 -5.58 -18.78
N PHE A 24 1.99 -4.76 -17.96
CA PHE A 24 3.46 -4.67 -17.98
C PHE A 24 4.13 -5.59 -16.95
N SER A 25 3.41 -6.48 -16.28
CA SER A 25 3.94 -7.36 -15.23
C SER A 25 5.14 -8.20 -15.70
N ASP A 26 5.06 -8.78 -16.90
CA ASP A 26 6.12 -9.58 -17.50
C ASP A 26 7.37 -8.72 -17.83
N PHE A 27 7.15 -7.55 -18.41
CA PHE A 27 8.25 -6.61 -18.72
C PHE A 27 8.97 -6.16 -17.45
N ILE A 28 8.21 -5.81 -16.40
CA ILE A 28 8.76 -5.37 -15.11
C ILE A 28 9.54 -6.50 -14.45
N ALA A 29 8.99 -7.72 -14.43
CA ALA A 29 9.65 -8.87 -13.82
C ALA A 29 10.98 -9.20 -14.53
N ASN A 30 10.98 -9.27 -15.85
CA ASN A 30 12.13 -9.74 -16.60
C ASN A 30 13.19 -8.67 -16.87
N HIS A 31 12.81 -7.39 -17.05
CA HIS A 31 13.74 -6.32 -17.41
C HIS A 31 14.16 -5.44 -16.23
N ILE A 32 13.29 -5.22 -15.23
CA ILE A 32 13.61 -4.37 -14.09
C ILE A 32 14.14 -5.22 -12.93
N PHE A 33 13.41 -6.27 -12.54
CA PHE A 33 13.82 -7.14 -11.44
C PHE A 33 14.75 -8.27 -11.86
N MET A 34 14.85 -8.54 -13.17
CA MET A 34 15.64 -9.65 -13.73
C MET A 34 15.33 -11.01 -13.08
N GLU A 35 14.05 -11.20 -12.66
CA GLU A 35 13.58 -12.38 -11.95
C GLU A 35 12.15 -12.72 -12.36
N SER A 36 11.99 -13.76 -13.20
CA SER A 36 10.69 -14.19 -13.73
C SER A 36 9.71 -14.67 -12.63
N ARG A 37 10.23 -15.09 -11.46
CA ARG A 37 9.38 -15.47 -10.31
C ARG A 37 8.56 -14.31 -9.75
N CYS A 38 9.02 -13.06 -9.99
CA CYS A 38 8.33 -11.85 -9.52
C CYS A 38 7.05 -11.54 -10.30
N GLU A 39 6.86 -12.08 -11.52
CA GLU A 39 5.69 -11.77 -12.35
C GLU A 39 4.36 -12.07 -11.63
N GLY A 40 4.23 -13.28 -11.06
CA GLY A 40 3.03 -13.65 -10.31
C GLY A 40 2.78 -12.76 -9.09
N ILE A 41 3.85 -12.36 -8.40
CA ILE A 41 3.79 -11.50 -7.24
C ILE A 41 3.32 -10.10 -7.65
N ILE A 42 3.86 -9.55 -8.74
CA ILE A 42 3.48 -8.23 -9.28
C ILE A 42 2.00 -8.22 -9.67
N ARG A 43 1.50 -9.28 -10.34
CA ARG A 43 0.09 -9.40 -10.70
C ARG A 43 -0.83 -9.42 -9.47
N ILE A 44 -0.47 -10.20 -8.45
CA ILE A 44 -1.24 -10.28 -7.20
C ILE A 44 -1.23 -8.93 -6.49
N THR A 45 -0.07 -8.28 -6.38
CA THR A 45 0.06 -6.96 -5.76
C THR A 45 -0.71 -5.88 -6.54
N ALA A 46 -0.74 -5.95 -7.87
CA ALA A 46 -1.51 -5.02 -8.69
C ALA A 46 -3.00 -5.04 -8.34
N ILE A 47 -3.56 -6.21 -8.04
CA ILE A 47 -4.97 -6.37 -7.64
C ILE A 47 -5.25 -5.70 -6.28
N SER A 48 -4.27 -5.58 -5.38
CA SER A 48 -4.47 -4.90 -4.08
C SER A 48 -4.55 -3.37 -4.21
N LEU A 49 -4.02 -2.76 -5.28
CA LEU A 49 -3.95 -1.31 -5.45
C LEU A 49 -5.30 -0.57 -5.31
N PRO A 50 -6.42 -1.02 -5.90
CA PRO A 50 -7.70 -0.34 -5.73
C PRO A 50 -8.19 -0.37 -4.27
N PHE A 51 -7.99 -1.48 -3.56
CA PHE A 51 -8.41 -1.62 -2.16
C PHE A 51 -7.56 -0.73 -1.25
N MET A 52 -6.25 -0.71 -1.45
CA MET A 52 -5.31 0.18 -0.77
C MET A 52 -5.66 1.65 -1.01
N CYS A 53 -6.00 2.01 -2.25
CA CYS A 53 -6.41 3.36 -2.60
C CYS A 53 -7.71 3.77 -1.88
N ILE A 54 -8.70 2.90 -1.83
CA ILE A 54 -9.96 3.13 -1.11
C ILE A 54 -9.70 3.28 0.39
N HIS A 55 -8.90 2.38 0.98
CA HIS A 55 -8.54 2.42 2.40
C HIS A 55 -7.85 3.75 2.76
N ASN A 56 -6.84 4.16 1.98
CA ASN A 56 -6.14 5.42 2.19
C ASN A 56 -7.07 6.65 2.04
N CYS A 57 -7.97 6.64 1.06
CA CYS A 57 -8.96 7.69 0.90
C CYS A 57 -9.88 7.81 2.12
N LEU A 58 -10.34 6.70 2.66
CA LEU A 58 -11.20 6.67 3.85
C LEU A 58 -10.44 7.11 5.10
N SER A 59 -9.22 6.64 5.28
CA SER A 59 -8.35 7.02 6.40
C SER A 59 -8.06 8.51 6.41
N ASN A 60 -7.71 9.09 5.25
CA ASN A 60 -7.48 10.53 5.10
C ASN A 60 -8.74 11.36 5.40
N TYR A 61 -9.92 10.85 5.05
CA TYR A 61 -11.19 11.48 5.43
C TYR A 61 -11.34 11.57 6.95
N TYR A 62 -11.09 10.47 7.68
CA TYR A 62 -11.17 10.47 9.14
C TYR A 62 -10.10 11.35 9.80
N TYR A 63 -8.87 11.38 9.29
CA TYR A 63 -7.84 12.29 9.76
C TYR A 63 -8.26 13.76 9.59
N SER A 64 -8.93 14.11 8.49
CA SER A 64 -9.45 15.46 8.28
C SER A 64 -10.56 15.84 9.26
N GLN A 65 -11.28 14.86 9.79
CA GLN A 65 -12.31 15.03 10.84
C GLN A 65 -11.72 15.02 12.27
N LYS A 66 -10.39 14.89 12.40
CA LYS A 66 -9.68 14.70 13.67
C LYS A 66 -10.08 13.42 14.42
N GLU A 67 -10.62 12.44 13.71
CA GLU A 67 -10.97 11.11 14.21
C GLU A 67 -9.85 10.13 13.87
N SER A 68 -8.72 10.17 14.57
CA SER A 68 -7.56 9.32 14.31
C SER A 68 -7.72 7.87 14.80
N PHE A 69 -8.69 7.61 15.71
CA PHE A 69 -8.91 6.27 16.25
C PHE A 69 -9.33 5.25 15.19
N LEU A 70 -10.22 5.62 14.26
CA LEU A 70 -10.69 4.72 13.20
C LEU A 70 -9.58 4.30 12.21
N PRO A 71 -8.76 5.22 11.67
CA PRO A 71 -7.61 4.82 10.86
C PRO A 71 -6.59 3.97 11.61
N ALA A 72 -6.28 4.32 12.86
CA ALA A 72 -5.32 3.55 13.67
C ALA A 72 -5.83 2.12 13.95
N SER A 73 -7.11 1.97 14.31
CA SER A 73 -7.71 0.65 14.51
C SER A 73 -7.84 -0.14 13.22
N SER A 74 -8.07 0.50 12.06
CA SER A 74 -8.12 -0.18 10.76
C SER A 74 -6.77 -0.80 10.38
N GLN A 75 -5.65 -0.17 10.72
CA GLN A 75 -4.32 -0.74 10.51
C GLN A 75 -4.10 -2.01 11.37
N LEU A 76 -4.62 -2.03 12.60
CA LEU A 76 -4.57 -3.25 13.43
C LEU A 76 -5.42 -4.38 12.82
N VAL A 77 -6.63 -4.06 12.35
CA VAL A 77 -7.50 -5.02 11.66
C VAL A 77 -6.82 -5.57 10.40
N GLU A 78 -6.19 -4.71 9.61
CA GLU A 78 -5.41 -5.10 8.45
C GLU A 78 -4.34 -6.13 8.79
N GLN A 79 -3.51 -5.86 9.81
CA GLN A 79 -2.44 -6.77 10.22
C GLN A 79 -2.98 -8.09 10.78
N LEU A 80 -4.03 -8.05 11.58
CA LEU A 80 -4.66 -9.25 12.15
C LEU A 80 -5.25 -10.14 11.05
N VAL A 81 -5.93 -9.56 10.06
CA VAL A 81 -6.50 -10.30 8.92
C VAL A 81 -5.38 -10.85 8.04
N ARG A 82 -4.32 -10.10 7.78
CA ARG A 82 -3.14 -10.53 7.02
C ARG A 82 -2.51 -11.76 7.66
N ILE A 83 -2.21 -11.70 8.96
CA ILE A 83 -1.62 -12.81 9.71
C ILE A 83 -2.59 -14.00 9.77
N GLY A 84 -3.88 -13.75 10.05
CA GLY A 84 -4.91 -14.78 10.10
C GLY A 84 -5.06 -15.51 8.77
N THR A 85 -5.00 -14.80 7.64
CA THR A 85 -5.07 -15.37 6.30
C THR A 85 -3.87 -16.27 6.01
N ILE A 86 -2.66 -15.84 6.39
CA ILE A 86 -1.44 -16.63 6.21
C ILE A 86 -1.51 -17.92 7.04
N ILE A 87 -1.91 -17.83 8.31
CA ILE A 87 -2.07 -18.99 9.19
C ILE A 87 -3.11 -19.97 8.63
N LEU A 88 -4.25 -19.44 8.13
CA LEU A 88 -5.30 -20.25 7.55
C LEU A 88 -4.81 -20.98 6.29
N TYR A 89 -4.03 -20.30 5.44
CA TYR A 89 -3.43 -20.89 4.23
C TYR A 89 -2.49 -22.04 4.56
N VAL A 90 -1.60 -21.85 5.56
CA VAL A 90 -0.67 -22.90 6.05
C VAL A 90 -1.44 -24.11 6.56
N ARG A 91 -2.52 -23.89 7.30
CA ARG A 91 -3.37 -24.97 7.84
C ARG A 91 -4.09 -25.74 6.75
N ILE A 92 -4.65 -25.07 5.75
CA ILE A 92 -5.42 -25.71 4.67
C ILE A 92 -4.50 -26.50 3.73
N LYS A 93 -3.36 -25.92 3.36
CA LYS A 93 -2.42 -26.56 2.42
C LYS A 93 -1.56 -27.65 3.07
N ASN A 94 -1.54 -27.78 4.40
CA ASN A 94 -0.67 -28.70 5.14
C ASN A 94 0.82 -28.60 4.72
N VAL A 95 1.28 -27.41 4.31
CA VAL A 95 2.63 -27.17 3.82
C VAL A 95 3.43 -26.46 4.91
N SER A 96 4.64 -26.96 5.17
CA SER A 96 5.54 -26.38 6.18
C SER A 96 6.24 -25.09 5.69
N THR A 97 6.18 -24.79 4.41
CA THR A 97 6.84 -23.63 3.79
C THR A 97 5.81 -22.66 3.21
N ILE A 98 5.87 -21.41 3.66
CA ILE A 98 5.02 -20.33 3.16
C ILE A 98 5.61 -19.83 1.84
N SER A 99 4.82 -19.85 0.77
CA SER A 99 5.21 -19.21 -0.48
C SER A 99 5.05 -17.69 -0.36
N ILE A 100 5.94 -16.94 -1.03
CA ILE A 100 5.84 -15.48 -1.11
C ILE A 100 4.47 -15.07 -1.69
N ALA A 101 3.94 -15.82 -2.66
CA ALA A 101 2.61 -15.58 -3.22
C ALA A 101 1.49 -15.70 -2.17
N ASP A 102 1.59 -16.65 -1.24
CA ASP A 102 0.61 -16.81 -0.15
C ASP A 102 0.65 -15.61 0.81
N ALA A 103 1.85 -15.07 1.09
CA ALA A 103 2.01 -13.87 1.92
C ALA A 103 1.41 -12.62 1.25
N VAL A 104 1.60 -12.48 -0.07
CA VAL A 104 1.05 -11.34 -0.83
C VAL A 104 -0.46 -11.44 -0.98
N THR A 105 -1.03 -12.64 -1.10
CA THR A 105 -2.51 -12.80 -1.08
C THR A 105 -3.09 -12.39 0.27
N GLY A 106 -2.39 -12.65 1.38
CA GLY A 106 -2.75 -12.15 2.71
C GLY A 106 -2.86 -10.63 2.77
N ASN A 107 -2.00 -9.91 2.02
CA ASN A 107 -2.06 -8.45 1.91
C ASN A 107 -3.37 -7.97 1.28
N ILE A 108 -3.85 -8.62 0.21
CA ILE A 108 -5.12 -8.24 -0.44
C ILE A 108 -6.29 -8.35 0.54
N PHE A 109 -6.37 -9.46 1.28
CA PHE A 109 -7.43 -9.66 2.27
C PHE A 109 -7.33 -8.67 3.44
N GLY A 110 -6.11 -8.33 3.87
CA GLY A 110 -5.87 -7.31 4.88
C GLY A 110 -6.38 -5.93 4.45
N GLU A 111 -5.98 -5.48 3.27
CA GLU A 111 -6.42 -4.19 2.71
C GLU A 111 -7.94 -4.14 2.47
N PHE A 112 -8.53 -5.22 1.97
CA PHE A 112 -9.97 -5.31 1.79
C PHE A 112 -10.72 -5.22 3.14
N ALA A 113 -10.24 -5.91 4.17
CA ALA A 113 -10.83 -5.86 5.50
C ALA A 113 -10.70 -4.47 6.13
N ALA A 114 -9.55 -3.81 6.00
CA ALA A 114 -9.34 -2.46 6.49
C ALA A 114 -10.23 -1.43 5.76
N ALA A 115 -10.34 -1.53 4.43
CA ALA A 115 -11.21 -0.69 3.64
C ALA A 115 -12.69 -0.86 4.05
N THR A 116 -13.15 -2.09 4.23
CA THR A 116 -14.52 -2.37 4.69
C THR A 116 -14.76 -1.88 6.10
N TYR A 117 -13.81 -2.07 7.02
CA TYR A 117 -13.89 -1.57 8.38
C TYR A 117 -14.06 -0.05 8.43
N CYS A 118 -13.28 0.71 7.65
CA CYS A 118 -13.42 2.16 7.54
C CYS A 118 -14.71 2.59 6.81
N ALA A 119 -15.22 1.80 5.87
CA ALA A 119 -16.42 2.13 5.13
C ALA A 119 -17.71 1.99 5.96
N ILE A 120 -17.77 1.04 6.88
CA ILE A 120 -18.97 0.73 7.69
C ILE A 120 -19.51 1.96 8.43
N PRO A 121 -18.73 2.70 9.25
CA PRO A 121 -19.24 3.87 9.96
C PRO A 121 -19.74 4.98 9.03
N LEU A 122 -19.06 5.17 7.88
CA LEU A 122 -19.50 6.16 6.89
C LEU A 122 -20.84 5.77 6.25
N PHE A 123 -21.05 4.49 5.99
CA PHE A 123 -22.30 3.99 5.46
C PHE A 123 -23.45 4.25 6.45
N PHE A 124 -23.26 3.95 7.73
CA PHE A 124 -24.26 4.23 8.77
C PHE A 124 -24.51 5.74 8.95
N ARG A 125 -23.46 6.57 8.96
CA ARG A 125 -23.61 8.04 8.99
C ARG A 125 -24.37 8.58 7.78
N SER A 126 -24.12 8.03 6.58
CA SER A 126 -24.79 8.45 5.33
C SER A 126 -26.28 8.10 5.32
N ILE A 127 -26.67 6.99 5.91
CA ILE A 127 -28.09 6.59 6.03
C ILE A 127 -28.82 7.50 7.03
N HIS A 128 -28.16 7.82 8.15
CA HIS A 128 -28.78 8.61 9.22
C HIS A 128 -28.86 10.10 8.90
N ASN A 129 -27.92 10.65 8.12
CA ASN A 129 -27.84 12.06 7.74
C ASN A 129 -28.03 12.23 6.23
N LYS A 130 -29.29 12.26 5.78
CA LYS A 130 -29.65 12.63 4.37
C LYS A 130 -29.14 14.01 3.92
N SER A 131 -28.66 14.84 4.86
CA SER A 131 -28.12 16.19 4.57
C SER A 131 -26.67 16.21 4.06
N MET A 132 -25.97 15.07 4.05
CA MET A 132 -24.56 15.01 3.60
C MET A 132 -24.35 14.98 2.08
N THR A 133 -25.42 15.01 1.29
CA THR A 133 -25.37 15.07 -0.17
C THR A 133 -25.35 16.50 -0.71
N GLN A 134 -24.80 17.47 0.00
CA GLN A 134 -24.52 18.75 -0.60
C GLN A 134 -23.45 18.56 -1.70
N LYS A 135 -23.89 18.71 -2.95
CA LYS A 135 -23.02 18.86 -4.11
C LYS A 135 -22.21 20.14 -3.95
N LEU A 136 -21.10 20.08 -3.24
CA LEU A 136 -20.12 21.15 -3.32
C LEU A 136 -19.48 21.08 -4.71
N SER A 137 -19.88 21.99 -5.56
CA SER A 137 -19.25 22.25 -6.83
C SER A 137 -17.92 22.95 -6.56
N CYS A 138 -16.86 22.17 -6.45
CA CYS A 138 -15.51 22.72 -6.35
C CYS A 138 -15.18 23.47 -7.65
N SER A 139 -14.84 24.74 -7.54
CA SER A 139 -14.45 25.58 -8.67
C SER A 139 -13.09 25.11 -9.23
N LEU A 140 -12.89 25.22 -10.55
CA LEU A 140 -11.59 24.92 -11.20
C LEU A 140 -10.43 25.71 -10.59
N ARG A 141 -10.69 26.89 -10.01
CA ARG A 141 -9.71 27.71 -9.32
C ARG A 141 -9.26 27.06 -8.02
N GLU A 142 -10.17 26.48 -7.23
CA GLU A 142 -9.87 25.79 -5.97
C GLU A 142 -9.09 24.51 -6.25
N TYR A 143 -9.45 23.77 -7.31
CA TYR A 143 -8.69 22.60 -7.74
C TYR A 143 -7.23 22.92 -8.10
N ARG A 144 -7.00 23.99 -8.89
CA ARG A 144 -5.64 24.44 -9.22
C ARG A 144 -4.83 24.82 -7.97
N TYR A 145 -5.50 25.41 -6.98
CA TYR A 145 -4.85 25.79 -5.72
C TYR A 145 -4.42 24.54 -4.93
N ILE A 146 -5.31 23.55 -4.78
CA ILE A 146 -5.00 22.30 -4.09
C ILE A 146 -3.84 21.57 -4.79
N VAL A 147 -3.89 21.43 -6.10
CA VAL A 147 -2.83 20.75 -6.88
C VAL A 147 -1.49 21.48 -6.71
N LYS A 148 -1.47 22.80 -6.73
CA LYS A 148 -0.23 23.59 -6.56
C LYS A 148 0.47 23.31 -5.22
N TYR A 149 -0.27 23.11 -4.13
CA TYR A 149 0.30 22.81 -2.82
C TYR A 149 0.54 21.31 -2.61
N ALA A 150 -0.32 20.46 -3.15
CA ALA A 150 -0.16 19.02 -3.04
C ALA A 150 1.01 18.48 -3.91
N PHE A 151 1.29 19.13 -5.05
CA PHE A 151 2.33 18.68 -5.98
C PHE A 151 3.72 18.57 -5.36
N PRO A 152 4.27 19.59 -4.67
CA PRO A 152 5.62 19.49 -4.10
C PRO A 152 5.71 18.44 -3.00
N ILE A 153 4.65 18.25 -2.20
CA ILE A 153 4.61 17.26 -1.14
C ILE A 153 4.61 15.85 -1.73
N ASN A 154 3.73 15.61 -2.73
CA ASN A 154 3.65 14.32 -3.40
C ASN A 154 4.92 14.02 -4.23
N ALA A 155 5.52 15.04 -4.86
CA ALA A 155 6.77 14.89 -5.60
C ALA A 155 7.92 14.45 -4.67
N ASN A 156 8.03 15.03 -3.48
CA ASN A 156 9.03 14.64 -2.48
C ASN A 156 8.83 13.17 -2.06
N GLN A 157 7.60 12.75 -1.74
CA GLN A 157 7.30 11.36 -1.40
C GLN A 157 7.60 10.41 -2.56
N THR A 158 7.26 10.80 -3.79
CA THR A 158 7.54 10.00 -4.98
C THR A 158 9.05 9.80 -5.17
N VAL A 159 9.86 10.84 -4.98
CA VAL A 159 11.33 10.74 -5.06
C VAL A 159 11.87 9.80 -3.99
N LEU A 160 11.39 9.90 -2.74
CA LEU A 160 11.80 8.99 -1.67
C LEU A 160 11.48 7.53 -2.01
N HIS A 161 10.27 7.22 -2.47
CA HIS A 161 9.90 5.85 -2.86
C HIS A 161 10.66 5.34 -4.09
N LEU A 162 11.04 6.22 -5.02
CA LEU A 162 11.93 5.87 -6.13
C LEU A 162 13.34 5.52 -5.65
N LEU A 163 13.87 6.26 -4.67
CA LEU A 163 15.16 5.97 -4.05
C LEU A 163 15.13 4.64 -3.29
N GLU A 164 14.11 4.39 -2.48
CA GLU A 164 13.90 3.11 -1.79
C GLU A 164 13.81 1.94 -2.79
N GLY A 165 13.10 2.14 -3.91
CA GLY A 165 13.04 1.15 -4.99
C GLY A 165 14.38 0.92 -5.67
N ALA A 166 15.17 1.98 -5.89
CA ALA A 166 16.52 1.87 -6.43
C ALA A 166 17.46 1.14 -5.47
N GLU A 167 17.41 1.41 -4.17
CA GLU A 167 18.16 0.68 -3.14
C GLU A 167 17.85 -0.81 -3.15
N ALA A 168 16.57 -1.17 -3.27
CA ALA A 168 16.12 -2.56 -3.29
C ALA A 168 16.68 -3.36 -4.50
N ILE A 169 17.03 -2.70 -5.59
CA ILE A 169 17.63 -3.31 -6.77
C ILE A 169 19.16 -3.24 -6.71
N LEU A 170 19.72 -2.08 -6.37
CA LEU A 170 21.14 -1.83 -6.43
C LEU A 170 21.94 -2.57 -5.36
N ILE A 171 21.44 -2.64 -4.13
CA ILE A 171 22.18 -3.27 -3.03
C ILE A 171 22.39 -4.77 -3.28
N PRO A 172 21.37 -5.59 -3.63
CA PRO A 172 21.60 -6.99 -3.99
C PRO A 172 22.49 -7.15 -5.23
N ALA A 173 22.35 -6.27 -6.24
CA ALA A 173 23.18 -6.32 -7.44
C ALA A 173 24.67 -6.10 -7.10
N ILE A 174 24.99 -5.11 -6.26
CA ILE A 174 26.36 -4.84 -5.81
C ILE A 174 26.90 -6.01 -4.97
N LEU A 175 26.10 -6.61 -4.08
CA LEU A 175 26.51 -7.77 -3.31
C LEU A 175 26.86 -8.97 -4.21
N CYS A 176 26.09 -9.19 -5.28
CA CYS A 176 26.40 -10.20 -6.29
C CYS A 176 27.72 -9.91 -7.01
N MET A 177 28.03 -8.65 -7.33
CA MET A 177 29.30 -8.28 -7.94
C MET A 177 30.52 -8.54 -7.04
N HIS A 178 30.32 -8.57 -5.72
CA HIS A 178 31.33 -8.91 -4.74
C HIS A 178 31.42 -10.41 -4.41
N GLY A 179 30.76 -11.27 -5.19
CA GLY A 179 30.91 -12.71 -5.15
C GLY A 179 29.86 -13.46 -4.31
N LEU A 180 28.82 -12.78 -3.81
CA LEU A 180 27.69 -13.46 -3.20
C LEU A 180 26.78 -14.10 -4.27
N SER A 181 26.16 -15.24 -3.90
CA SER A 181 25.10 -15.79 -4.74
C SER A 181 23.90 -14.86 -4.75
N LYS A 182 23.09 -14.89 -5.82
CA LYS A 182 21.89 -14.03 -5.94
C LYS A 182 20.90 -14.25 -4.78
N ASP A 183 20.70 -15.50 -4.38
CA ASP A 183 19.79 -15.85 -3.31
C ASP A 183 20.31 -15.35 -1.94
N ASP A 184 21.62 -15.46 -1.68
CA ASP A 184 22.22 -14.94 -0.45
C ASP A 184 22.19 -13.41 -0.40
N ALA A 185 22.45 -12.74 -1.50
CA ALA A 185 22.42 -11.28 -1.59
C ALA A 185 21.01 -10.73 -1.29
N ILE A 186 19.98 -11.33 -1.88
CA ILE A 186 18.58 -10.97 -1.61
C ILE A 186 18.18 -11.28 -0.16
N SER A 187 18.62 -12.43 0.37
CA SER A 187 18.37 -12.82 1.76
C SER A 187 18.99 -11.85 2.76
N GLN A 188 20.26 -11.45 2.55
CA GLN A 188 20.93 -10.48 3.41
C GLN A 188 20.28 -9.10 3.36
N PHE A 189 19.87 -8.65 2.16
CA PHE A 189 19.12 -7.42 2.01
C PHE A 189 17.76 -7.48 2.73
N GLY A 190 17.06 -8.60 2.63
CA GLY A 190 15.79 -8.82 3.33
C GLY A 190 15.94 -8.82 4.86
N ILE A 191 17.02 -9.39 5.42
CA ILE A 191 17.32 -9.35 6.85
C ILE A 191 17.61 -7.90 7.29
N LEU A 192 18.40 -7.17 6.51
CA LEU A 192 18.74 -5.78 6.79
C LEU A 192 17.48 -4.89 6.82
N THR A 193 16.69 -4.93 5.77
CA THR A 193 15.53 -4.03 5.60
C THR A 193 14.29 -4.48 6.38
N GLY A 194 14.08 -5.80 6.50
CA GLY A 194 12.91 -6.37 7.16
C GLY A 194 13.04 -6.56 8.67
N MET A 195 14.27 -6.69 9.19
CA MET A 195 14.51 -6.96 10.61
C MET A 195 15.41 -5.91 11.27
N ALA A 196 16.61 -5.67 10.74
CA ALA A 196 17.61 -4.84 11.41
C ALA A 196 17.21 -3.36 11.42
N LEU A 197 16.86 -2.79 10.26
CA LEU A 197 16.49 -1.38 10.16
C LEU A 197 15.25 -1.00 10.99
N PRO A 198 14.14 -1.74 10.97
CA PRO A 198 13.00 -1.45 11.83
C PRO A 198 13.33 -1.46 13.32
N LEU A 199 14.17 -2.39 13.78
CA LEU A 199 14.60 -2.45 15.18
C LEU A 199 15.46 -1.27 15.57
N VAL A 200 16.43 -0.88 14.72
CA VAL A 200 17.32 0.26 14.98
C VAL A 200 16.57 1.58 14.94
N LEU A 201 15.61 1.73 14.02
CA LEU A 201 14.83 2.95 13.84
C LEU A 201 13.63 3.05 14.79
N PHE A 202 13.25 1.98 15.47
CA PHE A 202 12.10 1.97 16.38
C PHE A 202 12.14 3.07 17.44
N PRO A 203 13.27 3.35 18.14
CA PRO A 203 13.33 4.46 19.09
C PRO A 203 13.09 5.83 18.44
N CYS A 204 13.58 6.04 17.20
CA CYS A 204 13.38 7.28 16.46
C CYS A 204 11.91 7.47 16.04
N THR A 205 11.25 6.40 15.59
CA THR A 205 9.83 6.46 15.24
C THR A 205 8.95 6.69 16.47
N ALA A 206 9.28 6.08 17.59
CA ALA A 206 8.60 6.32 18.86
C ALA A 206 8.78 7.77 19.33
N ALA A 207 10.00 8.33 19.24
CA ALA A 207 10.27 9.72 19.63
C ALA A 207 9.56 10.75 18.73
N ASN A 208 9.40 10.46 17.43
CA ASN A 208 8.69 11.33 16.49
C ASN A 208 7.16 11.32 16.64
N SER A 209 6.62 10.36 17.41
CA SER A 209 5.17 10.24 17.64
C SER A 209 4.66 11.10 18.83
N PHE A 210 5.57 11.67 19.62
CA PHE A 210 5.30 12.60 20.73
C PHE A 210 5.62 14.04 20.33
#